data_20b75b5c7cb5834faba91eb8949b0401
#
_entry.id   20b75b5c7cb5834faba91eb8949b0401
#
_cell.length_a   1.000
_cell.length_b   1.000
_cell.length_c   1.000
_cell.angle_alpha   90.00
_cell.angle_beta   90.00
_cell.angle_gamma   90.00
#
_symmetry.space_group_name_H-M   'P 1'
#
loop_
_entity.id
_entity.type
_entity.pdbx_description
1 polymer ?
#
loop_
_entity_poly.entity_id
_entity_poly.type
_entity_poly.pdbx_seq_one_letter_code
_entity_poly.pdbx_strand_id
1 'polypeptide(L)'
;MGRHRLPAIVLAAAAAVAGACGSGDGKERSGGVVPAGGSGTTVVSQTAQGPVRLTTSDVATGLDTPWSMAFDKDGKLWFTERPGRLRRLGDAPENIPGVVEIGESGLMGIAFDRAGRRYLWYTTATDNRLVRYDAPGAPPAVLVSGVQKAQFHDGGRLALGPDGAIYVGTGDATQPDLAQDDHSLNGKVLRVETTTGQATVFSKGHRNVQGLCFAPSGRFLSTEHGPDRGDEVNDLHQGDNGGWPATTGNGIKNWTPTIAPAGCAVYNADLIPAWKGSMLFATLKEQDLRRLTFNPDGSVASEEVLFDNTFGRLRDVVVAPDGSVYLATSNQDGRGSPQAGDDRIIRIAPAG
;
A
#
# COMPACT_ATOMS: atom_id res chain seq x y z
N MET A 1 59.88 -48.45 3.96
CA MET A 1 59.78 -47.84 5.30
C MET A 1 59.12 -46.46 5.09
N GLY A 2 57.80 -46.38 5.12
CA GLY A 2 57.05 -45.15 4.99
C GLY A 2 55.97 -45.10 6.06
N ARG A 3 56.08 -44.13 6.98
CA ARG A 3 55.14 -43.95 8.09
C ARG A 3 53.98 -43.07 7.63
N HIS A 4 52.78 -43.66 7.56
CA HIS A 4 51.51 -42.94 7.42
C HIS A 4 51.14 -42.24 8.74
N ARG A 5 50.92 -40.92 8.69
CA ARG A 5 50.30 -40.15 9.77
C ARG A 5 48.82 -39.93 9.43
N LEU A 6 47.94 -40.38 10.32
CA LEU A 6 46.50 -40.11 10.31
C LEU A 6 46.22 -38.69 10.85
N PRO A 7 45.25 -37.98 10.33
CA PRO A 7 44.85 -36.71 10.90
C PRO A 7 43.88 -36.89 12.09
N ALA A 8 44.04 -36.06 13.09
CA ALA A 8 43.24 -36.01 14.29
C ALA A 8 41.83 -35.48 14.00
N ILE A 9 40.82 -36.21 14.47
CA ILE A 9 39.42 -35.79 14.49
C ILE A 9 39.20 -34.87 15.70
N VAL A 10 38.84 -33.61 15.46
CA VAL A 10 38.38 -32.69 16.52
C VAL A 10 36.88 -32.91 16.70
N LEU A 11 36.49 -33.46 17.85
CA LEU A 11 35.08 -33.49 18.27
C LEU A 11 34.70 -32.12 18.78
N ALA A 12 33.75 -31.48 18.08
CA ALA A 12 33.06 -30.30 18.57
C ALA A 12 31.87 -30.73 19.44
N ALA A 13 31.90 -30.39 20.71
CA ALA A 13 30.82 -30.60 21.66
C ALA A 13 29.68 -29.60 21.34
N ALA A 14 28.51 -30.12 20.97
CA ALA A 14 27.30 -29.34 20.87
C ALA A 14 26.70 -29.12 22.26
N ALA A 15 26.70 -27.88 22.72
CA ALA A 15 25.94 -27.47 23.90
C ALA A 15 24.48 -27.33 23.54
N ALA A 16 23.63 -28.21 24.07
CA ALA A 16 22.18 -28.09 23.98
C ALA A 16 21.71 -26.94 24.89
N VAL A 17 21.27 -25.84 24.30
CA VAL A 17 20.52 -24.81 25.02
C VAL A 17 19.07 -25.26 25.04
N ALA A 18 18.56 -25.61 26.21
CA ALA A 18 17.15 -25.84 26.46
C ALA A 18 16.42 -24.49 26.35
N GLY A 19 15.75 -24.25 25.24
CA GLY A 19 14.85 -23.13 25.05
C GLY A 19 13.55 -23.37 25.81
N ALA A 20 13.31 -22.59 26.85
CA ALA A 20 12.01 -22.52 27.52
C ALA A 20 10.97 -22.04 26.53
N CYS A 21 9.89 -22.82 26.30
CA CYS A 21 8.68 -22.38 25.66
C CYS A 21 8.03 -21.31 26.53
N GLY A 22 8.28 -20.05 26.21
CA GLY A 22 7.47 -18.95 26.70
C GLY A 22 6.19 -18.90 25.86
N SER A 23 5.05 -19.26 26.47
CA SER A 23 3.72 -18.93 25.97
C SER A 23 3.65 -17.41 25.87
N GLY A 24 3.76 -16.89 24.65
CA GLY A 24 3.54 -15.48 24.37
C GLY A 24 2.04 -15.20 24.51
N ASP A 25 1.65 -14.58 25.62
CA ASP A 25 0.36 -13.93 25.75
C ASP A 25 0.29 -12.87 24.63
N GLY A 26 -0.54 -13.15 23.61
CA GLY A 26 -0.93 -12.20 22.59
C GLY A 26 -1.70 -11.06 23.24
N LYS A 27 -1.00 -10.04 23.71
CA LYS A 27 -1.66 -8.77 24.08
C LYS A 27 -2.29 -8.20 22.83
N GLU A 28 -3.61 -8.30 22.73
CA GLU A 28 -4.39 -7.51 21.79
C GLU A 28 -4.05 -6.03 22.00
N ARG A 29 -3.33 -5.45 21.03
CA ARG A 29 -3.10 -4.01 20.99
C ARG A 29 -4.41 -3.34 20.55
N SER A 30 -5.15 -2.81 21.49
CA SER A 30 -6.30 -1.96 21.18
C SER A 30 -5.79 -0.63 20.65
N GLY A 31 -5.82 -0.43 19.33
CA GLY A 31 -5.56 0.88 18.74
C GLY A 31 -6.58 1.89 19.27
N GLY A 32 -6.11 2.94 19.95
CA GLY A 32 -6.96 3.99 20.50
C GLY A 32 -7.30 5.05 19.44
N VAL A 33 -8.53 5.59 19.50
CA VAL A 33 -8.86 6.84 18.82
C VAL A 33 -8.36 7.98 19.70
N VAL A 34 -7.45 8.81 19.19
CA VAL A 34 -6.96 9.98 19.91
C VAL A 34 -7.94 11.13 19.70
N PRO A 35 -8.43 11.81 20.77
CA PRO A 35 -9.20 13.05 20.60
C PRO A 35 -8.35 14.09 19.86
N ALA A 36 -8.92 14.77 18.88
CA ALA A 36 -8.27 15.85 18.16
C ALA A 36 -7.80 16.94 19.13
N GLY A 37 -6.48 17.07 19.35
CA GLY A 37 -5.94 18.02 20.35
C GLY A 37 -4.44 17.93 20.63
N GLY A 38 -3.70 17.06 19.97
CA GLY A 38 -2.23 17.03 20.08
C GLY A 38 -1.56 18.12 19.23
N SER A 39 -0.46 18.70 19.72
CA SER A 39 0.38 19.65 18.96
C SER A 39 0.92 18.96 17.70
N GLY A 40 0.27 19.20 16.56
CA GLY A 40 0.64 18.59 15.30
C GLY A 40 1.89 19.21 14.69
N THR A 41 2.61 18.45 13.90
CA THR A 41 3.71 18.97 13.06
C THR A 41 3.14 19.95 12.03
N THR A 42 3.81 21.09 11.85
CA THR A 42 3.48 22.07 10.83
C THR A 42 4.56 22.05 9.76
N VAL A 43 4.17 21.93 8.50
CA VAL A 43 5.06 22.08 7.34
C VAL A 43 4.49 23.12 6.37
N VAL A 44 5.33 23.59 5.45
CA VAL A 44 4.93 24.53 4.41
C VAL A 44 5.09 23.80 3.05
N SER A 45 3.96 23.61 2.36
CA SER A 45 3.95 23.16 0.96
C SER A 45 4.20 24.35 0.05
N GLN A 46 5.16 24.22 -0.85
CA GLN A 46 5.48 25.26 -1.85
C GLN A 46 4.63 25.00 -3.11
N THR A 47 3.79 25.94 -3.46
CA THR A 47 2.91 25.80 -4.62
C THR A 47 3.06 26.98 -5.58
N ALA A 48 2.58 26.82 -6.82
CA ALA A 48 2.57 27.90 -7.81
C ALA A 48 1.72 29.12 -7.39
N GLN A 49 0.73 28.91 -6.49
CA GLN A 49 -0.09 29.96 -5.90
C GLN A 49 0.49 30.56 -4.62
N GLY A 50 1.68 30.11 -4.19
CA GLY A 50 2.34 30.52 -2.97
C GLY A 50 2.37 29.41 -1.91
N PRO A 51 2.98 29.71 -0.73
CA PRO A 51 3.14 28.73 0.33
C PRO A 51 1.81 28.40 1.03
N VAL A 52 1.55 27.11 1.25
CA VAL A 52 0.42 26.60 2.04
C VAL A 52 0.95 26.01 3.33
N ARG A 53 0.54 26.57 4.47
CA ARG A 53 0.86 26.01 5.79
C ARG A 53 -0.08 24.85 6.09
N LEU A 54 0.50 23.68 6.41
CA LEU A 54 -0.21 22.46 6.73
C LEU A 54 0.05 22.09 8.19
N THR A 55 -0.95 21.57 8.87
CA THR A 55 -0.84 20.99 10.20
C THR A 55 -1.32 19.55 10.20
N THR A 56 -0.79 18.74 11.12
CA THR A 56 -1.14 17.34 11.27
C THR A 56 -1.79 17.06 12.61
N SER A 57 -2.58 16.01 12.67
CA SER A 57 -3.11 15.43 13.90
C SER A 57 -3.22 13.93 13.78
N ASP A 58 -2.86 13.19 14.84
CA ASP A 58 -3.09 11.76 14.92
C ASP A 58 -4.59 11.50 15.11
N VAL A 59 -5.15 10.59 14.30
CA VAL A 59 -6.56 10.17 14.40
C VAL A 59 -6.72 8.73 14.86
N ALA A 60 -5.68 7.92 14.72
CA ALA A 60 -5.57 6.59 15.29
C ALA A 60 -4.09 6.28 15.58
N THR A 61 -3.83 5.57 16.68
CA THR A 61 -2.47 5.21 17.13
C THR A 61 -2.44 3.77 17.64
N GLY A 62 -1.25 3.19 17.78
CA GLY A 62 -1.07 1.83 18.27
C GLY A 62 -1.65 0.77 17.32
N LEU A 63 -1.64 1.07 16.02
CA LEU A 63 -2.09 0.17 14.98
C LEU A 63 -1.01 -0.88 14.68
N ASP A 64 -1.41 -1.94 14.01
CA ASP A 64 -0.52 -3.01 13.63
C ASP A 64 -0.42 -3.10 12.10
N THR A 65 0.58 -2.41 11.56
CA THR A 65 0.91 -2.42 10.12
C THR A 65 -0.32 -2.08 9.24
N PRO A 66 -0.93 -0.88 9.38
CA PRO A 66 -2.01 -0.48 8.50
C PRO A 66 -1.51 -0.43 7.06
N TRP A 67 -2.32 -0.99 6.12
CA TRP A 67 -1.85 -1.18 4.76
C TRP A 67 -2.60 -0.34 3.73
N SER A 68 -3.91 -0.28 3.81
CA SER A 68 -4.75 0.47 2.86
C SER A 68 -5.89 1.16 3.58
N MET A 69 -6.24 2.34 3.10
CA MET A 69 -7.32 3.17 3.59
C MET A 69 -8.35 3.43 2.50
N ALA A 70 -9.63 3.54 2.87
CA ALA A 70 -10.69 3.97 1.97
C ALA A 70 -11.82 4.65 2.76
N PHE A 71 -12.49 5.62 2.14
CA PHE A 71 -13.72 6.18 2.67
C PHE A 71 -14.93 5.45 2.09
N ASP A 72 -15.89 5.09 2.95
CA ASP A 72 -17.17 4.55 2.50
C ASP A 72 -18.10 5.66 1.97
N LYS A 73 -19.26 5.28 1.44
CA LYS A 73 -20.26 6.23 0.90
C LYS A 73 -20.79 7.23 1.94
N ASP A 74 -20.63 6.94 3.23
CA ASP A 74 -21.07 7.78 4.35
C ASP A 74 -19.92 8.66 4.88
N GLY A 75 -18.78 8.65 4.19
CA GLY A 75 -17.57 9.43 4.52
C GLY A 75 -16.82 8.91 5.75
N LYS A 76 -17.01 7.65 6.12
CA LYS A 76 -16.28 7.03 7.22
C LYS A 76 -15.00 6.40 6.71
N LEU A 77 -13.91 6.61 7.44
CA LEU A 77 -12.61 6.02 7.14
C LEU A 77 -12.59 4.56 7.57
N TRP A 78 -12.22 3.70 6.63
CA TRP A 78 -11.89 2.30 6.85
C TRP A 78 -10.43 2.07 6.53
N PHE A 79 -9.81 1.11 7.21
CA PHE A 79 -8.43 0.72 6.94
C PHE A 79 -8.19 -0.75 7.31
N THR A 80 -7.25 -1.35 6.61
CA THR A 80 -6.80 -2.71 6.83
C THR A 80 -5.55 -2.71 7.70
N GLU A 81 -5.42 -3.67 8.58
CA GLU A 81 -4.18 -4.03 9.25
C GLU A 81 -3.72 -5.40 8.74
N ARG A 82 -2.45 -5.49 8.34
CA ARG A 82 -1.89 -6.65 7.65
C ARG A 82 -2.12 -8.00 8.32
N PRO A 83 -2.10 -8.12 9.68
CA PRO A 83 -2.41 -9.39 10.35
C PRO A 83 -3.83 -9.93 10.16
N GLY A 84 -4.72 -9.21 9.47
CA GLY A 84 -6.08 -9.68 9.15
C GLY A 84 -7.20 -8.93 9.86
N ARG A 85 -6.91 -7.75 10.43
CA ARG A 85 -7.94 -6.90 11.05
C ARG A 85 -8.38 -5.81 10.08
N LEU A 86 -9.68 -5.69 9.91
CA LEU A 86 -10.32 -4.56 9.24
C LEU A 86 -10.89 -3.63 10.30
N ARG A 87 -10.63 -2.34 10.15
CA ARG A 87 -11.13 -1.33 11.07
C ARG A 87 -11.94 -0.27 10.34
N ARG A 88 -13.00 0.19 11.00
CA ARG A 88 -13.63 1.46 10.73
C ARG A 88 -13.24 2.41 11.85
N LEU A 89 -12.83 3.62 11.52
CA LEU A 89 -12.35 4.58 12.50
C LEU A 89 -13.41 4.82 13.60
N GLY A 90 -13.03 4.56 14.86
CA GLY A 90 -13.91 4.66 16.02
C GLY A 90 -14.62 3.36 16.41
N ASP A 91 -14.61 2.32 15.57
CA ASP A 91 -15.27 1.05 15.85
C ASP A 91 -14.27 -0.02 16.33
N ALA A 92 -14.79 -1.10 16.90
CA ALA A 92 -13.99 -2.29 17.20
C ALA A 92 -13.48 -2.97 15.90
N PRO A 93 -12.30 -3.61 15.92
CA PRO A 93 -11.78 -4.30 14.73
C PRO A 93 -12.62 -5.51 14.36
N GLU A 94 -12.79 -5.74 13.04
CA GLU A 94 -13.36 -6.95 12.46
C GLU A 94 -12.20 -7.86 12.02
N ASN A 95 -12.14 -9.10 12.54
CA ASN A 95 -11.18 -10.09 12.06
C ASN A 95 -11.69 -10.71 10.77
N ILE A 96 -10.87 -10.69 9.72
CA ILE A 96 -11.19 -11.27 8.42
C ILE A 96 -10.69 -12.72 8.37
N PRO A 97 -11.61 -13.71 8.31
CA PRO A 97 -11.22 -15.11 8.33
C PRO A 97 -10.40 -15.51 7.11
N GLY A 98 -9.43 -16.40 7.32
CA GLY A 98 -8.61 -16.98 6.25
C GLY A 98 -7.45 -16.11 5.78
N VAL A 99 -7.26 -14.93 6.35
CA VAL A 99 -6.06 -14.12 6.12
C VAL A 99 -4.84 -14.81 6.73
N VAL A 100 -3.76 -14.86 5.97
CA VAL A 100 -2.45 -15.34 6.40
C VAL A 100 -1.42 -14.26 6.13
N GLU A 101 -0.83 -13.72 7.19
CA GLU A 101 0.27 -12.78 7.07
C GLU A 101 1.58 -13.52 6.79
N ILE A 102 2.26 -13.16 5.69
CA ILE A 102 3.57 -13.68 5.31
C ILE A 102 4.39 -12.55 4.70
N GLY A 103 5.56 -12.23 5.28
CA GLY A 103 6.46 -11.21 4.73
C GLY A 103 5.78 -9.85 4.57
N GLU A 104 5.54 -9.43 3.32
CA GLU A 104 4.87 -8.16 3.00
C GLU A 104 3.35 -8.29 2.83
N SER A 105 2.83 -9.52 2.82
CA SER A 105 1.44 -9.83 2.52
C SER A 105 0.58 -10.05 3.77
N GLY A 106 -0.72 -10.19 3.58
CA GLY A 106 -1.71 -10.33 4.64
C GLY A 106 -3.04 -9.73 4.20
N LEU A 107 -3.74 -8.99 5.06
CA LEU A 107 -4.90 -8.18 4.67
C LEU A 107 -4.40 -6.84 4.13
N MET A 108 -4.51 -6.64 2.82
CA MET A 108 -3.89 -5.53 2.11
C MET A 108 -4.92 -4.51 1.60
N GLY A 109 -5.42 -4.66 0.39
CA GLY A 109 -6.26 -3.66 -0.25
C GLY A 109 -7.69 -3.59 0.28
N ILE A 110 -8.23 -2.38 0.34
CA ILE A 110 -9.65 -2.11 0.56
C ILE A 110 -10.16 -1.10 -0.47
N ALA A 111 -11.37 -1.33 -0.98
CA ALA A 111 -12.11 -0.37 -1.77
C ALA A 111 -13.62 -0.52 -1.53
N PHE A 112 -14.37 0.53 -1.85
CA PHE A 112 -15.83 0.50 -1.90
C PHE A 112 -16.29 0.87 -3.31
N ASP A 113 -17.34 0.23 -3.79
CA ASP A 113 -18.00 0.68 -5.01
C ASP A 113 -19.09 1.73 -4.72
N ARG A 114 -19.70 2.23 -5.79
CA ARG A 114 -20.75 3.26 -5.68
C ARG A 114 -22.02 2.76 -4.97
N ALA A 115 -22.24 1.44 -4.92
CA ALA A 115 -23.34 0.83 -4.16
C ALA A 115 -23.01 0.65 -2.68
N GLY A 116 -21.77 0.91 -2.27
CA GLY A 116 -21.29 0.74 -0.90
C GLY A 116 -20.86 -0.69 -0.59
N ARG A 117 -20.72 -1.56 -1.59
CA ARG A 117 -20.17 -2.91 -1.40
C ARG A 117 -18.68 -2.79 -1.14
N ARG A 118 -18.18 -3.62 -0.20
CA ARG A 118 -16.79 -3.61 0.24
C ARG A 118 -15.99 -4.67 -0.48
N TYR A 119 -14.81 -4.30 -0.97
CA TYR A 119 -13.85 -5.18 -1.63
C TYR A 119 -12.59 -5.25 -0.79
N LEU A 120 -12.08 -6.47 -0.58
CA LEU A 120 -10.83 -6.71 0.12
C LEU A 120 -9.91 -7.58 -0.75
N TRP A 121 -8.63 -7.23 -0.76
CA TRP A 121 -7.58 -8.07 -1.28
C TRP A 121 -6.73 -8.58 -0.13
N TYR A 122 -6.56 -9.90 -0.08
CA TYR A 122 -5.75 -10.50 0.98
C TYR A 122 -5.10 -11.80 0.56
N THR A 123 -4.05 -12.18 1.30
CA THR A 123 -3.32 -13.43 1.19
C THR A 123 -3.96 -14.50 2.05
N THR A 124 -4.09 -15.70 1.50
CA THR A 124 -4.55 -16.91 2.17
C THR A 124 -3.42 -17.92 2.34
N ALA A 125 -3.72 -19.12 2.84
CA ALA A 125 -2.75 -20.20 2.87
C ALA A 125 -2.26 -20.62 1.47
N THR A 126 -3.07 -20.40 0.42
CA THR A 126 -2.81 -20.90 -0.93
C THR A 126 -2.52 -19.83 -1.97
N ASP A 127 -3.14 -18.65 -1.88
CA ASP A 127 -3.13 -17.63 -2.92
C ASP A 127 -3.35 -16.22 -2.37
N ASN A 128 -3.20 -15.21 -3.23
CA ASN A 128 -3.79 -13.89 -3.07
C ASN A 128 -5.13 -13.85 -3.78
N ARG A 129 -6.12 -13.13 -3.20
CA ARG A 129 -7.47 -13.09 -3.77
C ARG A 129 -8.21 -11.77 -3.54
N LEU A 130 -9.16 -11.48 -4.44
CA LEU A 130 -10.15 -10.42 -4.29
C LEU A 130 -11.47 -11.02 -3.85
N VAL A 131 -12.03 -10.45 -2.78
CA VAL A 131 -13.37 -10.79 -2.33
C VAL A 131 -14.25 -9.56 -2.24
N ARG A 132 -15.58 -9.76 -2.38
CA ARG A 132 -16.61 -8.74 -2.23
C ARG A 132 -17.57 -9.10 -1.12
N TYR A 133 -17.86 -8.14 -0.27
CA TYR A 133 -18.90 -8.20 0.75
C TYR A 133 -20.08 -7.33 0.30
N ASP A 134 -21.25 -7.94 0.07
CA ASP A 134 -22.44 -7.24 -0.42
C ASP A 134 -23.18 -6.49 0.71
N ALA A 135 -23.00 -6.92 1.96
CA ALA A 135 -23.55 -6.29 3.16
C ALA A 135 -22.69 -6.63 4.39
N PRO A 136 -22.79 -5.86 5.50
CA PRO A 136 -22.17 -6.22 6.76
C PRO A 136 -22.64 -7.60 7.24
N GLY A 137 -21.69 -8.46 7.64
CA GLY A 137 -21.95 -9.82 8.11
C GLY A 137 -22.32 -10.84 7.02
N ALA A 138 -22.45 -10.43 5.76
CA ALA A 138 -22.64 -11.37 4.67
C ALA A 138 -21.35 -12.15 4.38
N PRO A 139 -21.44 -13.43 3.96
CA PRO A 139 -20.25 -14.15 3.51
C PRO A 139 -19.66 -13.49 2.26
N PRO A 140 -18.33 -13.47 2.11
CA PRO A 140 -17.70 -12.86 0.95
C PRO A 140 -17.89 -13.69 -0.31
N ALA A 141 -18.14 -13.01 -1.44
CA ALA A 141 -18.02 -13.60 -2.77
C ALA A 141 -16.57 -13.49 -3.25
N VAL A 142 -15.94 -14.61 -3.63
CA VAL A 142 -14.60 -14.62 -4.24
C VAL A 142 -14.75 -14.22 -5.70
N LEU A 143 -14.10 -13.11 -6.10
CA LEU A 143 -14.12 -12.60 -7.48
C LEU A 143 -12.87 -12.99 -8.26
N VAL A 144 -11.71 -12.94 -7.61
CA VAL A 144 -10.42 -13.36 -8.19
C VAL A 144 -9.73 -14.26 -7.18
N SER A 145 -9.14 -15.34 -7.63
CA SER A 145 -8.34 -16.28 -6.81
C SER A 145 -7.22 -16.89 -7.63
N GLY A 146 -6.31 -17.61 -6.97
CA GLY A 146 -5.21 -18.31 -7.64
C GLY A 146 -4.07 -17.39 -8.07
N VAL A 147 -4.04 -16.13 -7.63
CA VAL A 147 -2.88 -15.26 -7.83
C VAL A 147 -1.77 -15.72 -6.89
N GLN A 148 -0.63 -16.08 -7.44
CA GLN A 148 0.47 -16.62 -6.65
C GLN A 148 0.94 -15.62 -5.61
N LYS A 149 1.22 -16.13 -4.40
CA LYS A 149 1.73 -15.37 -3.27
C LYS A 149 3.18 -15.70 -3.02
N ALA A 150 3.89 -14.78 -2.37
CA ALA A 150 5.26 -14.98 -1.92
C ALA A 150 5.50 -14.25 -0.59
N GLN A 151 6.74 -14.19 -0.13
CA GLN A 151 7.12 -13.32 0.99
C GLN A 151 7.19 -11.84 0.58
N PHE A 152 7.36 -11.57 -0.71
CA PHE A 152 7.52 -10.24 -1.27
C PHE A 152 6.80 -10.13 -2.61
N HIS A 153 6.45 -8.91 -3.01
CA HIS A 153 5.86 -8.57 -4.29
C HIS A 153 4.47 -9.18 -4.51
N ASP A 154 3.61 -9.07 -3.51
CA ASP A 154 2.22 -9.56 -3.62
C ASP A 154 1.26 -8.51 -4.21
N GLY A 155 1.71 -7.27 -4.41
CA GLY A 155 0.85 -6.17 -4.88
C GLY A 155 -0.27 -5.88 -3.88
N GLY A 156 -1.52 -5.88 -4.35
CA GLY A 156 -2.71 -5.84 -3.50
C GLY A 156 -3.43 -4.51 -3.44
N ARG A 157 -2.97 -3.46 -4.14
CA ARG A 157 -3.67 -2.18 -4.17
C ARG A 157 -4.97 -2.28 -4.95
N LEU A 158 -6.04 -1.71 -4.38
CA LEU A 158 -7.34 -1.61 -5.02
C LEU A 158 -7.66 -0.15 -5.36
N ALA A 159 -8.36 0.06 -6.49
CA ALA A 159 -8.95 1.35 -6.85
C ALA A 159 -10.30 1.14 -7.53
N LEU A 160 -11.29 1.99 -7.20
CA LEU A 160 -12.53 2.07 -7.97
C LEU A 160 -12.31 2.94 -9.20
N GLY A 161 -12.51 2.38 -10.38
CA GLY A 161 -12.41 3.11 -11.64
C GLY A 161 -13.62 4.02 -11.92
N PRO A 162 -13.44 4.99 -12.80
CA PRO A 162 -14.54 5.87 -13.24
C PRO A 162 -15.66 5.10 -13.96
N ASP A 163 -15.32 3.97 -14.56
CA ASP A 163 -16.23 3.01 -15.20
C ASP A 163 -17.00 2.10 -14.22
N GLY A 164 -16.71 2.21 -12.91
CA GLY A 164 -17.35 1.43 -11.86
C GLY A 164 -16.73 0.04 -11.63
N ALA A 165 -15.67 -0.33 -12.35
CA ALA A 165 -14.92 -1.55 -12.08
C ALA A 165 -13.93 -1.37 -10.93
N ILE A 166 -13.52 -2.47 -10.28
CA ILE A 166 -12.41 -2.49 -9.33
C ILE A 166 -11.14 -2.84 -10.09
N TYR A 167 -10.12 -2.02 -9.92
CA TYR A 167 -8.78 -2.28 -10.44
C TYR A 167 -7.89 -2.82 -9.34
N VAL A 168 -7.06 -3.81 -9.68
CA VAL A 168 -6.19 -4.51 -8.73
C VAL A 168 -4.77 -4.53 -9.28
N GLY A 169 -3.82 -3.97 -8.55
CA GLY A 169 -2.40 -4.15 -8.85
C GLY A 169 -1.88 -5.44 -8.23
N THR A 170 -1.30 -6.32 -9.01
CA THR A 170 -0.65 -7.54 -8.53
C THR A 170 0.87 -7.44 -8.63
N GLY A 171 1.59 -8.22 -7.83
CA GLY A 171 3.04 -8.34 -7.94
C GLY A 171 3.46 -9.61 -8.67
N ASP A 172 4.75 -9.70 -8.99
CA ASP A 172 5.35 -10.85 -9.68
C ASP A 172 5.58 -12.07 -8.76
N ALA A 173 5.25 -11.96 -7.47
CA ALA A 173 5.48 -12.98 -6.45
C ALA A 173 6.94 -13.49 -6.44
N THR A 174 7.92 -12.61 -6.69
CA THR A 174 9.35 -12.93 -6.84
C THR A 174 9.69 -13.91 -7.98
N GLN A 175 8.77 -14.04 -8.93
CA GLN A 175 8.93 -14.82 -10.16
C GLN A 175 8.75 -13.88 -11.37
N PRO A 176 9.81 -13.18 -11.79
CA PRO A 176 9.70 -12.08 -12.76
C PRO A 176 9.04 -12.43 -14.08
N ASP A 177 9.22 -13.67 -14.56
CA ASP A 177 8.66 -14.13 -15.83
C ASP A 177 7.12 -14.18 -15.82
N LEU A 178 6.49 -14.31 -14.64
CA LEU A 178 5.03 -14.28 -14.52
C LEU A 178 4.44 -12.94 -15.00
N ALA A 179 5.20 -11.85 -14.91
CA ALA A 179 4.75 -10.54 -15.36
C ALA A 179 4.45 -10.49 -16.86
N GLN A 180 5.14 -11.32 -17.67
CA GLN A 180 4.95 -11.41 -19.13
C GLN A 180 4.08 -12.60 -19.55
N ASP A 181 3.84 -13.58 -18.66
CA ASP A 181 3.00 -14.73 -18.94
C ASP A 181 1.52 -14.34 -19.01
N ASP A 182 0.89 -14.53 -20.18
CA ASP A 182 -0.53 -14.22 -20.41
C ASP A 182 -1.50 -15.18 -19.71
N HIS A 183 -1.01 -16.30 -19.18
CA HIS A 183 -1.78 -17.25 -18.36
C HIS A 183 -1.69 -16.96 -16.85
N SER A 184 -0.84 -16.03 -16.44
CA SER A 184 -0.65 -15.62 -15.05
C SER A 184 -1.38 -14.33 -14.76
N LEU A 185 -1.94 -14.21 -13.54
CA LEU A 185 -2.48 -12.98 -13.01
C LEU A 185 -1.46 -12.17 -12.19
N ASN A 186 -0.23 -12.66 -12.06
CA ASN A 186 0.86 -11.99 -11.35
C ASN A 186 1.57 -10.96 -12.24
N GLY A 187 2.00 -9.86 -11.66
CA GLY A 187 2.66 -8.77 -12.39
C GLY A 187 1.73 -8.06 -13.38
N LYS A 188 0.50 -7.82 -12.98
CA LYS A 188 -0.59 -7.24 -13.79
C LYS A 188 -1.28 -6.10 -13.06
N VAL A 189 -1.96 -5.26 -13.81
CA VAL A 189 -3.13 -4.54 -13.32
C VAL A 189 -4.37 -5.22 -13.89
N LEU A 190 -5.23 -5.70 -13.01
CA LEU A 190 -6.48 -6.37 -13.37
C LEU A 190 -7.64 -5.37 -13.30
N ARG A 191 -8.59 -5.48 -14.23
CA ARG A 191 -9.88 -4.80 -14.20
C ARG A 191 -10.96 -5.83 -13.89
N VAL A 192 -11.71 -5.64 -12.82
CA VAL A 192 -12.70 -6.59 -12.31
C VAL A 192 -14.09 -5.95 -12.33
N GLU A 193 -15.00 -6.53 -13.09
CA GLU A 193 -16.40 -6.13 -13.14
C GLU A 193 -17.09 -6.36 -11.79
N THR A 194 -17.68 -5.31 -11.23
CA THR A 194 -18.29 -5.36 -9.89
C THR A 194 -19.58 -6.18 -9.85
N THR A 195 -20.25 -6.38 -10.97
CA THR A 195 -21.51 -7.16 -11.06
C THR A 195 -21.25 -8.63 -11.28
N THR A 196 -20.40 -8.98 -12.24
CA THR A 196 -20.15 -10.36 -12.66
C THR A 196 -18.94 -11.00 -11.98
N GLY A 197 -18.00 -10.20 -11.46
CA GLY A 197 -16.71 -10.66 -10.97
C GLY A 197 -15.73 -11.02 -12.09
N GLN A 198 -16.09 -10.77 -13.36
CA GLN A 198 -15.20 -11.04 -14.48
C GLN A 198 -13.94 -10.18 -14.39
N ALA A 199 -12.79 -10.83 -14.30
CA ALA A 199 -11.48 -10.19 -14.30
C ALA A 199 -10.86 -10.23 -15.71
N THR A 200 -10.28 -9.11 -16.13
CA THR A 200 -9.49 -9.00 -17.36
C THR A 200 -8.16 -8.31 -17.04
N VAL A 201 -7.11 -8.64 -17.80
CA VAL A 201 -5.83 -7.95 -17.71
C VAL A 201 -5.98 -6.58 -18.36
N PHE A 202 -5.76 -5.52 -17.56
CA PHE A 202 -5.74 -4.14 -18.05
C PHE A 202 -4.37 -3.77 -18.59
N SER A 203 -3.30 -4.07 -17.83
CA SER A 203 -1.90 -3.94 -18.23
C SER A 203 -1.07 -5.07 -17.65
N LYS A 204 0.11 -5.33 -18.23
CA LYS A 204 1.04 -6.38 -17.80
C LYS A 204 2.48 -5.89 -17.71
N GLY A 205 3.40 -6.76 -17.30
CA GLY A 205 4.80 -6.41 -17.23
C GLY A 205 5.14 -5.54 -16.02
N HIS A 206 4.46 -5.78 -14.91
CA HIS A 206 4.66 -5.08 -13.64
C HIS A 206 5.43 -5.95 -12.64
N ARG A 207 6.30 -5.31 -11.83
CA ARG A 207 7.03 -6.01 -10.78
C ARG A 207 6.25 -6.07 -9.47
N ASN A 208 5.86 -4.92 -8.93
CA ASN A 208 5.17 -4.83 -7.65
C ASN A 208 4.40 -3.51 -7.53
N VAL A 209 3.17 -3.50 -8.02
CA VAL A 209 2.29 -2.33 -7.99
C VAL A 209 1.79 -2.08 -6.58
N GLN A 210 2.11 -0.90 -6.01
CA GLN A 210 1.79 -0.55 -4.62
C GLN A 210 0.76 0.57 -4.49
N GLY A 211 0.59 1.39 -5.51
CA GLY A 211 -0.43 2.44 -5.58
C GLY A 211 -1.19 2.40 -6.90
N LEU A 212 -2.49 2.68 -6.83
CA LEU A 212 -3.39 2.87 -7.96
C LEU A 212 -4.29 4.05 -7.65
N CYS A 213 -4.34 5.06 -8.51
CA CYS A 213 -5.20 6.23 -8.31
C CYS A 213 -5.67 6.83 -9.63
N PHE A 214 -6.96 7.20 -9.68
CA PHE A 214 -7.57 7.87 -10.81
C PHE A 214 -7.64 9.38 -10.59
N ALA A 215 -7.26 10.14 -11.60
CA ALA A 215 -7.60 11.55 -11.67
C ALA A 215 -9.07 11.74 -12.14
N PRO A 216 -9.70 12.86 -11.82
CA PRO A 216 -11.05 13.18 -12.33
C PRO A 216 -11.16 13.21 -13.85
N SER A 217 -10.05 13.46 -14.55
CA SER A 217 -9.96 13.38 -16.02
C SER A 217 -10.07 11.95 -16.57
N GLY A 218 -10.04 10.94 -15.70
CA GLY A 218 -9.94 9.53 -16.07
C GLY A 218 -8.51 9.01 -16.22
N ARG A 219 -7.50 9.89 -16.08
CA ARG A 219 -6.09 9.47 -16.08
C ARG A 219 -5.84 8.50 -14.96
N PHE A 220 -5.16 7.38 -15.27
CA PHE A 220 -4.92 6.28 -14.34
C PHE A 220 -3.43 6.18 -14.01
N LEU A 221 -3.07 6.49 -12.77
CA LEU A 221 -1.70 6.51 -12.29
C LEU A 221 -1.43 5.34 -11.36
N SER A 222 -0.21 4.79 -11.42
CA SER A 222 0.27 3.80 -10.46
C SER A 222 1.63 4.20 -9.89
N THR A 223 1.92 3.65 -8.71
CA THR A 223 3.28 3.59 -8.15
C THR A 223 3.76 2.15 -8.15
N GLU A 224 5.02 1.95 -8.47
CA GLU A 224 5.59 0.62 -8.61
C GLU A 224 7.02 0.55 -8.07
N HIS A 225 7.34 -0.55 -7.37
CA HIS A 225 8.70 -0.81 -6.88
C HIS A 225 9.56 -1.45 -7.96
N GLY A 226 10.67 -0.83 -8.28
CA GLY A 226 11.79 -1.45 -8.99
C GLY A 226 12.61 -2.40 -8.09
N PRO A 227 13.64 -3.08 -8.64
CA PRO A 227 14.48 -3.99 -7.84
C PRO A 227 15.39 -3.25 -6.85
N ASP A 228 16.38 -2.57 -7.32
CA ASP A 228 17.36 -1.73 -6.59
C ASP A 228 17.40 -0.30 -7.15
N ARG A 229 16.71 -0.10 -8.26
CA ARG A 229 16.60 1.12 -9.05
C ARG A 229 15.28 1.15 -9.79
N GLY A 230 14.94 2.32 -10.33
CA GLY A 230 13.79 2.46 -11.23
C GLY A 230 12.46 2.21 -10.56
N ASP A 231 12.31 2.60 -9.27
CA ASP A 231 10.97 2.83 -8.72
C ASP A 231 10.26 3.85 -9.59
N GLU A 232 8.96 3.71 -9.82
CA GLU A 232 8.32 4.52 -10.85
C GLU A 232 6.88 4.92 -10.54
N VAL A 233 6.45 6.00 -11.20
CA VAL A 233 5.06 6.36 -11.42
C VAL A 233 4.74 6.13 -12.89
N ASN A 234 3.69 5.37 -13.15
CA ASN A 234 3.21 5.07 -14.49
C ASN A 234 1.89 5.80 -14.77
N ASP A 235 1.68 6.16 -16.03
CA ASP A 235 0.38 6.55 -16.59
C ASP A 235 -0.13 5.35 -17.39
N LEU A 236 -1.14 4.66 -16.83
CA LEU A 236 -1.58 3.36 -17.31
C LEU A 236 -2.69 3.46 -18.34
N HIS A 237 -2.54 2.71 -19.44
CA HIS A 237 -3.57 2.54 -20.46
C HIS A 237 -3.89 1.06 -20.68
N GLN A 238 -5.09 0.80 -21.17
CA GLN A 238 -5.47 -0.57 -21.47
C GLN A 238 -4.59 -1.17 -22.56
N GLY A 239 -4.01 -2.34 -22.26
CA GLY A 239 -3.10 -3.05 -23.16
C GLY A 239 -1.63 -2.70 -22.96
N ASP A 240 -1.30 -1.82 -22.05
CA ASP A 240 0.10 -1.46 -21.77
C ASP A 240 0.92 -2.64 -21.26
N ASN A 241 2.22 -2.57 -21.55
CA ASN A 241 3.23 -3.47 -21.01
C ASN A 241 4.38 -2.66 -20.42
N GLY A 242 4.51 -2.66 -19.08
CA GLY A 242 5.57 -1.99 -18.34
C GLY A 242 6.97 -2.55 -18.60
N GLY A 243 7.07 -3.74 -19.22
CA GLY A 243 8.33 -4.31 -19.69
C GLY A 243 9.11 -5.12 -18.67
N TRP A 244 8.67 -5.19 -17.40
CA TRP A 244 9.32 -6.06 -16.42
C TRP A 244 9.24 -7.55 -16.86
N PRO A 245 10.33 -8.35 -16.74
CA PRO A 245 11.62 -8.05 -16.11
C PRO A 245 12.69 -7.44 -17.04
N ALA A 246 12.44 -7.35 -18.35
CA ALA A 246 13.44 -6.86 -19.30
C ALA A 246 13.82 -5.39 -19.08
N THR A 247 12.86 -4.58 -18.62
CA THR A 247 13.05 -3.15 -18.34
C THR A 247 12.42 -2.76 -17.00
N THR A 248 12.89 -1.66 -16.42
CA THR A 248 12.35 -1.01 -15.23
C THR A 248 12.62 0.50 -15.31
N GLY A 249 11.82 1.32 -14.63
CA GLY A 249 11.98 2.77 -14.64
C GLY A 249 11.53 3.42 -15.95
N ASN A 250 10.56 2.84 -16.64
CA ASN A 250 9.99 3.35 -17.90
C ASN A 250 8.79 4.29 -17.68
N GLY A 251 8.37 4.48 -16.43
CA GLY A 251 7.25 5.34 -16.08
C GLY A 251 7.49 6.81 -16.42
N ILE A 252 6.45 7.61 -16.26
CA ILE A 252 6.50 9.07 -16.49
C ILE A 252 7.44 9.79 -15.50
N LYS A 253 7.77 9.12 -14.39
CA LYS A 253 8.77 9.53 -13.41
C LYS A 253 9.38 8.29 -12.78
N ASN A 254 10.70 8.31 -12.55
CA ASN A 254 11.39 7.22 -11.88
C ASN A 254 12.46 7.74 -10.91
N TRP A 255 12.88 6.85 -9.99
CA TRP A 255 13.89 7.16 -8.96
C TRP A 255 14.95 6.06 -8.89
N THR A 256 16.21 6.52 -8.84
CA THR A 256 17.39 5.70 -8.59
C THR A 256 18.34 6.51 -7.69
N PRO A 257 18.65 6.08 -6.48
CA PRO A 257 18.21 4.84 -5.83
C PRO A 257 16.69 4.78 -5.57
N THR A 258 16.18 3.60 -5.19
CA THR A 258 14.76 3.37 -4.90
C THR A 258 14.29 4.17 -3.69
N ILE A 259 13.04 4.60 -3.73
CA ILE A 259 12.33 5.35 -2.66
C ILE A 259 11.22 4.52 -2.00
N ALA A 260 10.86 3.38 -2.60
CA ALA A 260 9.74 2.50 -2.27
C ALA A 260 8.38 3.24 -2.25
N PRO A 261 7.89 3.74 -3.41
CA PRO A 261 6.63 4.46 -3.49
C PRO A 261 5.46 3.50 -3.23
N ALA A 262 4.51 3.93 -2.39
CA ALA A 262 3.43 3.09 -1.91
C ALA A 262 2.05 3.64 -2.36
N GLY A 263 1.05 3.69 -1.50
CA GLY A 263 -0.29 4.17 -1.86
C GLY A 263 -0.29 5.58 -2.44
N CYS A 264 -1.21 5.85 -3.36
CA CYS A 264 -1.35 7.14 -4.00
C CYS A 264 -2.80 7.64 -4.06
N ALA A 265 -2.95 8.95 -4.20
CA ALA A 265 -4.21 9.63 -4.45
C ALA A 265 -4.01 10.83 -5.37
N VAL A 266 -5.01 11.16 -6.21
CA VAL A 266 -5.02 12.44 -6.91
C VAL A 266 -5.87 13.43 -6.11
N TYR A 267 -5.26 14.55 -5.73
CA TYR A 267 -5.94 15.58 -4.97
C TYR A 267 -6.85 16.41 -5.87
N ASN A 268 -8.16 16.41 -5.58
CA ASN A 268 -9.14 17.20 -6.35
C ASN A 268 -10.18 17.90 -5.45
N ALA A 269 -9.89 18.07 -4.17
CA ALA A 269 -10.76 18.74 -3.22
C ALA A 269 -10.48 20.25 -3.16
N ASP A 270 -11.39 20.97 -2.49
CA ASP A 270 -11.32 22.45 -2.38
C ASP A 270 -10.56 22.94 -1.14
N LEU A 271 -10.30 22.07 -0.16
CA LEU A 271 -9.67 22.46 1.10
C LEU A 271 -8.25 22.99 0.92
N ILE A 272 -7.48 22.41 -0.03
CA ILE A 272 -6.15 22.87 -0.42
C ILE A 272 -6.19 23.15 -1.94
N PRO A 273 -6.73 24.29 -2.40
CA PRO A 273 -6.96 24.55 -3.82
C PRO A 273 -5.68 24.48 -4.67
N ALA A 274 -4.55 24.87 -4.08
CA ALA A 274 -3.24 24.83 -4.71
C ALA A 274 -2.70 23.41 -4.99
N TRP A 275 -3.35 22.37 -4.46
CA TRP A 275 -2.98 20.97 -4.71
C TRP A 275 -3.85 20.30 -5.79
N LYS A 276 -4.90 20.97 -6.27
CA LYS A 276 -5.79 20.39 -7.29
C LYS A 276 -5.02 19.88 -8.50
N GLY A 277 -5.34 18.66 -8.93
CA GLY A 277 -4.68 17.97 -10.03
C GLY A 277 -3.33 17.33 -9.69
N SER A 278 -2.80 17.54 -8.48
CA SER A 278 -1.55 16.88 -8.06
C SER A 278 -1.78 15.41 -7.69
N MET A 279 -0.81 14.58 -8.00
CA MET A 279 -0.70 13.24 -7.43
C MET A 279 0.06 13.32 -6.11
N LEU A 280 -0.51 12.72 -5.07
CA LEU A 280 0.13 12.48 -3.79
C LEU A 280 0.49 11.00 -3.70
N PHE A 281 1.66 10.66 -3.18
CA PHE A 281 2.00 9.28 -2.87
C PHE A 281 2.95 9.19 -1.67
N ALA A 282 2.77 8.13 -0.90
CA ALA A 282 3.56 7.81 0.27
C ALA A 282 4.85 7.08 -0.13
N THR A 283 5.94 7.25 0.61
CA THR A 283 7.17 6.47 0.43
C THR A 283 7.55 5.71 1.70
N LEU A 284 7.94 4.45 1.52
CA LEU A 284 8.33 3.60 2.63
C LEU A 284 9.81 3.76 3.00
N LYS A 285 10.67 3.88 2.00
CA LYS A 285 12.13 3.91 2.19
C LYS A 285 12.62 5.32 2.49
N GLU A 286 12.16 6.31 1.71
CA GLU A 286 12.52 7.72 1.94
C GLU A 286 11.70 8.37 3.06
N GLN A 287 10.61 7.72 3.52
CA GLN A 287 9.84 8.13 4.70
C GLN A 287 9.22 9.53 4.57
N ASP A 288 8.68 9.80 3.39
CA ASP A 288 8.09 11.09 3.03
C ASP A 288 6.74 10.95 2.30
N LEU A 289 6.00 12.05 2.22
CA LEU A 289 4.88 12.24 1.30
C LEU A 289 5.38 13.04 0.11
N ARG A 290 5.17 12.53 -1.09
CA ARG A 290 5.52 13.24 -2.33
C ARG A 290 4.28 13.78 -3.03
N ARG A 291 4.45 14.97 -3.63
CA ARG A 291 3.45 15.61 -4.46
C ARG A 291 4.05 15.88 -5.84
N LEU A 292 3.43 15.29 -6.88
CA LEU A 292 3.75 15.58 -8.28
C LEU A 292 2.70 16.50 -8.88
N THR A 293 3.16 17.51 -9.62
CA THR A 293 2.32 18.30 -10.52
C THR A 293 2.60 17.90 -11.96
N PHE A 294 1.67 18.19 -12.85
CA PHE A 294 1.76 17.78 -14.25
C PHE A 294 1.62 18.96 -15.20
N ASN A 295 2.34 18.88 -16.32
CA ASN A 295 2.16 19.74 -17.47
C ASN A 295 0.87 19.35 -18.24
N PRO A 296 0.38 20.21 -19.14
CA PRO A 296 -0.79 19.89 -19.97
C PRO A 296 -0.61 18.64 -20.86
N ASP A 297 0.63 18.28 -21.21
CA ASP A 297 0.94 17.08 -21.97
C ASP A 297 1.00 15.79 -21.12
N GLY A 298 0.78 15.91 -19.81
CA GLY A 298 0.81 14.82 -18.86
C GLY A 298 2.19 14.50 -18.27
N SER A 299 3.26 15.13 -18.75
CA SER A 299 4.59 14.98 -18.15
C SER A 299 4.65 15.60 -16.75
N VAL A 300 5.57 15.13 -15.91
CA VAL A 300 5.75 15.67 -14.56
C VAL A 300 6.36 17.06 -14.63
N ALA A 301 5.67 18.06 -14.09
CA ALA A 301 6.12 19.45 -14.04
C ALA A 301 7.01 19.73 -12.82
N SER A 302 6.64 19.19 -11.66
CA SER A 302 7.41 19.37 -10.42
C SER A 302 7.20 18.21 -9.47
N GLU A 303 8.15 18.03 -8.57
CA GLU A 303 8.10 17.12 -7.43
C GLU A 303 8.37 17.92 -6.16
N GLU A 304 7.56 17.69 -5.13
CA GLU A 304 7.73 18.26 -3.80
C GLU A 304 7.78 17.15 -2.76
N VAL A 305 8.71 17.26 -1.83
CA VAL A 305 8.88 16.35 -0.68
C VAL A 305 8.28 17.03 0.55
N LEU A 306 7.37 16.34 1.22
CA LEU A 306 6.67 16.82 2.41
C LEU A 306 6.86 15.82 3.55
N PHE A 307 6.96 16.31 4.77
CA PHE A 307 7.10 15.48 5.99
C PHE A 307 8.30 14.53 5.97
N ASP A 308 9.40 14.95 5.31
CA ASP A 308 10.64 14.19 5.22
C ASP A 308 11.09 13.68 6.60
N ASN A 309 11.27 12.36 6.73
CA ASN A 309 11.63 11.65 7.96
C ASN A 309 10.82 12.02 9.20
N THR A 310 9.61 12.59 9.04
CA THR A 310 8.81 13.09 10.16
C THR A 310 8.03 11.98 10.87
N PHE A 311 7.49 11.02 10.12
CA PHE A 311 6.59 9.99 10.62
C PHE A 311 7.11 8.57 10.39
N GLY A 312 8.34 8.44 9.87
CA GLY A 312 8.90 7.18 9.44
C GLY A 312 8.25 6.70 8.13
N ARG A 313 8.19 5.38 7.95
CA ARG A 313 7.70 4.74 6.73
C ARG A 313 6.23 5.05 6.48
N LEU A 314 5.92 5.67 5.34
CA LEU A 314 4.55 5.98 4.94
C LEU A 314 4.05 4.93 3.94
N ARG A 315 2.88 4.33 4.26
CA ARG A 315 2.31 3.21 3.47
C ARG A 315 1.17 3.63 2.55
N ASP A 316 0.33 4.55 2.97
CA ASP A 316 -0.86 4.91 2.20
C ASP A 316 -1.22 6.38 2.37
N VAL A 317 -1.87 6.93 1.34
CA VAL A 317 -2.42 8.29 1.35
C VAL A 317 -3.79 8.28 0.70
N VAL A 318 -4.77 8.92 1.35
CA VAL A 318 -6.12 9.11 0.79
C VAL A 318 -6.60 10.53 1.04
N VAL A 319 -7.49 11.01 0.16
CA VAL A 319 -8.17 12.30 0.30
C VAL A 319 -9.56 12.06 0.87
N ALA A 320 -9.86 12.72 1.97
CA ALA A 320 -11.16 12.63 2.63
C ALA A 320 -12.23 13.46 1.90
N PRO A 321 -13.52 13.16 2.15
CA PRO A 321 -14.63 13.94 1.59
C PRO A 321 -14.60 15.42 1.97
N ASP A 322 -14.02 15.79 3.13
CA ASP A 322 -13.82 17.18 3.56
C ASP A 322 -12.60 17.85 2.90
N GLY A 323 -11.86 17.13 2.09
CA GLY A 323 -10.65 17.59 1.42
C GLY A 323 -9.37 17.49 2.24
N SER A 324 -9.43 17.05 3.50
CA SER A 324 -8.21 16.75 4.24
C SER A 324 -7.53 15.49 3.70
N VAL A 325 -6.23 15.33 3.99
CA VAL A 325 -5.44 14.19 3.52
C VAL A 325 -5.10 13.31 4.73
N TYR A 326 -5.21 12.00 4.56
CA TYR A 326 -4.86 11.02 5.58
C TYR A 326 -3.67 10.20 5.14
N LEU A 327 -2.72 10.00 6.05
CA LEU A 327 -1.54 9.14 5.86
C LEU A 327 -1.61 7.96 6.82
N ALA A 328 -1.19 6.78 6.38
CA ALA A 328 -0.92 5.62 7.24
C ALA A 328 0.59 5.39 7.33
N THR A 329 1.10 5.18 8.54
CA THR A 329 2.50 4.75 8.75
C THR A 329 2.62 3.23 8.66
N SER A 330 3.84 2.71 8.53
CA SER A 330 4.16 1.28 8.48
C SER A 330 5.53 1.02 9.14
N ASN A 331 5.70 1.54 10.35
CA ASN A 331 6.97 1.45 11.08
C ASN A 331 7.16 0.08 11.74
N GLN A 332 6.06 -0.67 11.95
CA GLN A 332 6.06 -2.01 12.53
C GLN A 332 6.16 -3.14 11.50
N ASP A 333 6.36 -2.83 10.20
CA ASP A 333 6.43 -3.82 9.11
C ASP A 333 7.70 -4.69 9.09
N GLY A 334 8.57 -4.56 10.09
CA GLY A 334 9.84 -5.27 10.20
C GLY A 334 11.02 -4.61 9.52
N ARG A 335 10.80 -3.47 8.83
CA ARG A 335 11.84 -2.66 8.14
C ARG A 335 11.93 -1.24 8.69
N GLY A 336 11.00 -0.84 9.53
CA GLY A 336 10.96 0.47 10.17
C GLY A 336 11.63 0.48 11.54
N SER A 337 11.60 1.67 12.16
CA SER A 337 12.05 1.90 13.53
C SER A 337 10.87 2.45 14.34
N PRO A 338 9.99 1.57 14.86
CA PRO A 338 8.76 1.99 15.51
C PRO A 338 9.03 2.87 16.74
N GLN A 339 8.22 3.91 16.89
CA GLN A 339 8.19 4.78 18.04
C GLN A 339 6.94 4.49 18.88
N ALA A 340 6.90 5.04 20.11
CA ALA A 340 5.72 4.91 20.97
C ALA A 340 4.48 5.47 20.25
N GLY A 341 3.42 4.66 20.18
CA GLY A 341 2.18 4.99 19.46
C GLY A 341 2.12 4.60 17.99
N ASP A 342 3.22 4.13 17.39
CA ASP A 342 3.19 3.58 16.03
C ASP A 342 2.46 2.22 15.99
N ASP A 343 1.87 1.81 14.87
CA ASP A 343 1.65 2.64 13.69
C ASP A 343 0.44 3.57 13.87
N ARG A 344 0.33 4.57 12.97
CA ARG A 344 -0.65 5.65 13.13
C ARG A 344 -1.37 5.95 11.82
N ILE A 345 -2.56 6.56 11.95
CA ILE A 345 -3.20 7.32 10.88
C ILE A 345 -3.16 8.80 11.25
N ILE A 346 -2.65 9.61 10.35
CA ILE A 346 -2.39 11.04 10.53
C ILE A 346 -3.25 11.83 9.56
N ARG A 347 -4.00 12.81 10.05
CA ARG A 347 -4.76 13.76 9.24
C ARG A 347 -3.92 15.00 8.98
N ILE A 348 -3.92 15.48 7.74
CA ILE A 348 -3.29 16.71 7.27
C ILE A 348 -4.37 17.67 6.80
N ALA A 349 -4.28 18.93 7.22
CA ALA A 349 -5.17 20.01 6.77
C ALA A 349 -4.40 21.34 6.74
N PRO A 350 -4.91 22.41 6.12
CA PRO A 350 -4.36 23.75 6.28
C PRO A 350 -4.30 24.14 7.74
N ALA A 351 -3.21 24.82 8.14
CA ALA A 351 -3.14 25.47 9.42
C ALA A 351 -4.12 26.65 9.40
N GLY A 352 -4.99 26.72 10.40
CA GLY A 352 -5.97 27.78 10.56
C GLY A 352 -5.32 29.18 10.73
#